data_26fe2a69b75335729cda173cfb8e4ac9
#
_entry.id   26fe2a69b75335729cda173cfb8e4ac9
#
_cell.length_a   1.000
_cell.length_b   1.000
_cell.length_c   1.000
_cell.angle_alpha   90.00
_cell.angle_beta   90.00
_cell.angle_gamma   90.00
#
_symmetry.space_group_name_H-M   'P 1'
#
loop_
_entity.id
_entity.type
_entity.pdbx_description
1 polymer ?
#
loop_
_entity_poly.entity_id
_entity_poly.type
_entity_poly.pdbx_seq_one_letter_code
_entity_poly.pdbx_strand_id
1 'polypeptide(L)'
;DSSQLNPEIIKDFLTKGSSSEIQEFVQGYLGGMSKALESRMFRDYVVLHIRFTTIMYLESIGVEKEGYTERIEGKYQDTSIKASQVAGYCVDILQSAIDIRDEKNESQGNSAMRKVLDYIDENYYKETISLNEVADAVNMSANYLSAIFSQNMQKTFVEYITCKRVDRAKKLLRETDKSSGEIAQEVGY
;
A
#
# COMPACT_ATOMS: atom_id res chain seq x y z
N ASP A 1 17.16 5.70 29.97
CA ASP A 1 16.40 6.85 29.48
C ASP A 1 15.08 6.36 28.89
N SER A 2 13.96 6.55 29.61
CA SER A 2 12.64 6.06 29.18
C SER A 2 12.09 6.80 27.93
N SER A 3 12.77 7.83 27.46
CA SER A 3 12.38 8.58 26.26
C SER A 3 12.60 7.80 24.95
N GLN A 4 13.48 6.79 24.95
CA GLN A 4 13.76 5.97 23.76
C GLN A 4 12.72 4.88 23.50
N LEU A 5 11.94 4.48 24.51
CA LEU A 5 10.87 3.49 24.36
C LEU A 5 9.50 4.18 24.13
N ASN A 6 9.52 5.24 23.30
CA ASN A 6 8.29 5.90 22.89
C ASN A 6 7.67 5.15 21.70
N PRO A 7 6.43 4.65 21.79
CA PRO A 7 5.73 3.96 20.71
C PRO A 7 5.66 4.78 19.41
N GLU A 8 5.60 6.10 19.51
CA GLU A 8 5.49 6.99 18.34
C GLU A 8 6.72 6.91 17.44
N ILE A 9 7.91 6.62 17.97
CA ILE A 9 9.14 6.44 17.19
C ILE A 9 8.99 5.24 16.23
N ILE A 10 8.45 4.13 16.73
CA ILE A 10 8.23 2.92 15.95
C ILE A 10 7.10 3.14 14.93
N LYS A 11 6.00 3.76 15.35
CA LYS A 11 4.88 4.06 14.46
C LYS A 11 5.26 5.00 13.33
N ASP A 12 6.04 6.04 13.63
CA ASP A 12 6.52 6.99 12.63
C ASP A 12 7.43 6.32 11.61
N PHE A 13 8.33 5.45 12.07
CA PHE A 13 9.15 4.63 11.20
C PHE A 13 8.32 3.67 10.34
N LEU A 14 7.36 2.94 10.91
CA LEU A 14 6.48 2.04 10.15
C LEU A 14 5.61 2.78 9.14
N THR A 15 5.28 4.05 9.39
CA THR A 15 4.49 4.87 8.47
C THR A 15 5.30 5.35 7.26
N LYS A 16 6.55 5.77 7.47
CA LYS A 16 7.37 6.49 6.47
C LYS A 16 8.58 5.70 5.97
N GLY A 17 9.08 4.76 6.79
CA GLY A 17 10.31 4.02 6.51
C GLY A 17 10.13 2.90 5.50
N SER A 18 11.25 2.47 4.95
CA SER A 18 11.38 1.38 3.99
C SER A 18 12.19 0.21 4.56
N SER A 19 12.09 -0.96 3.90
CA SER A 19 12.85 -2.16 4.28
C SER A 19 14.36 -1.93 4.30
N SER A 20 14.90 -1.07 3.44
CA SER A 20 16.33 -0.75 3.40
C SER A 20 16.83 0.04 4.62
N GLU A 21 15.95 0.72 5.33
CA GLU A 21 16.29 1.57 6.48
C GLU A 21 16.16 0.86 7.84
N ILE A 22 15.58 -0.35 7.87
CA ILE A 22 15.28 -1.07 9.13
C ILE A 22 16.54 -1.31 9.96
N GLN A 23 17.63 -1.72 9.35
CA GLN A 23 18.89 -2.02 10.05
C GLN A 23 19.44 -0.79 10.77
N GLU A 24 19.49 0.35 10.08
CA GLU A 24 19.97 1.62 10.64
C GLU A 24 19.02 2.11 11.76
N PHE A 25 17.72 2.01 11.52
CA PHE A 25 16.72 2.36 12.52
C PHE A 25 16.88 1.53 13.80
N VAL A 26 17.00 0.20 13.71
CA VAL A 26 17.14 -0.69 14.87
C VAL A 26 18.43 -0.43 15.61
N GLN A 27 19.55 -0.18 14.91
CA GLN A 27 20.81 0.19 15.52
C GLN A 27 20.68 1.49 16.33
N GLY A 28 20.09 2.51 15.76
CA GLY A 28 19.83 3.79 16.45
C GLY A 28 18.88 3.63 17.64
N TYR A 29 17.79 2.88 17.46
CA TYR A 29 16.78 2.64 18.49
C TYR A 29 17.35 1.91 19.71
N LEU A 30 18.16 0.86 19.51
CA LEU A 30 18.76 0.06 20.57
C LEU A 30 20.08 0.61 21.09
N GLY A 31 20.74 1.51 20.37
CA GLY A 31 22.12 1.95 20.62
C GLY A 31 22.37 2.54 22.01
N GLY A 32 21.38 3.23 22.58
CA GLY A 32 21.43 3.76 23.94
C GLY A 32 21.12 2.75 25.06
N MET A 33 20.72 1.52 24.72
CA MET A 33 20.16 0.55 25.67
C MET A 33 21.06 -0.68 25.91
N SER A 34 22.26 -0.72 25.36
CA SER A 34 23.15 -1.91 25.36
C SER A 34 23.35 -2.52 26.74
N LYS A 35 23.63 -1.71 27.77
CA LYS A 35 23.77 -2.19 29.17
C LYS A 35 22.44 -2.68 29.75
N ALA A 36 21.34 -2.03 29.45
CA ALA A 36 20.03 -2.42 29.97
C ALA A 36 19.56 -3.75 29.37
N LEU A 37 19.96 -4.05 28.15
CA LEU A 37 19.67 -5.32 27.48
C LEU A 37 20.37 -6.54 28.10
N GLU A 38 21.34 -6.36 28.99
CA GLU A 38 21.89 -7.45 29.82
C GLU A 38 20.86 -7.98 30.82
N SER A 39 19.91 -7.16 31.24
CA SER A 39 18.79 -7.58 32.09
C SER A 39 17.75 -8.36 31.27
N ARG A 40 17.41 -9.57 31.71
CA ARG A 40 16.36 -10.39 31.08
C ARG A 40 15.01 -9.65 31.06
N MET A 41 14.63 -9.08 32.20
CA MET A 41 13.36 -8.37 32.32
C MET A 41 13.28 -7.19 31.36
N PHE A 42 14.37 -6.48 31.15
CA PHE A 42 14.39 -5.36 30.20
C PHE A 42 14.33 -5.83 28.76
N ARG A 43 15.00 -6.93 28.39
CA ARG A 43 14.86 -7.53 27.06
C ARG A 43 13.44 -7.95 26.77
N ASP A 44 12.82 -8.67 27.71
CA ASP A 44 11.41 -9.11 27.57
C ASP A 44 10.48 -7.90 27.38
N TYR A 45 10.75 -6.82 28.10
CA TYR A 45 10.00 -5.57 27.94
C TYR A 45 10.18 -4.93 26.55
N VAL A 46 11.43 -4.81 26.05
CA VAL A 46 11.71 -4.25 24.73
C VAL A 46 11.05 -5.08 23.62
N VAL A 47 11.15 -6.40 23.73
CA VAL A 47 10.53 -7.34 22.77
C VAL A 47 9.01 -7.20 22.74
N LEU A 48 8.39 -7.15 23.92
CA LEU A 48 6.93 -6.93 24.02
C LEU A 48 6.53 -5.55 23.52
N HIS A 49 7.31 -4.52 23.86
CA HIS A 49 7.02 -3.15 23.45
C HIS A 49 7.01 -3.00 21.91
N ILE A 50 8.05 -3.48 21.23
CA ILE A 50 8.11 -3.37 19.76
C ILE A 50 7.00 -4.20 19.10
N ARG A 51 6.75 -5.40 19.62
CA ARG A 51 5.69 -6.28 19.11
C ARG A 51 4.30 -5.66 19.25
N PHE A 52 3.97 -5.18 20.45
CA PHE A 52 2.68 -4.53 20.72
C PHE A 52 2.48 -3.28 19.89
N THR A 53 3.49 -2.42 19.81
CA THR A 53 3.42 -1.18 19.02
C THR A 53 3.22 -1.49 17.54
N THR A 54 3.89 -2.51 17.03
CA THR A 54 3.75 -2.97 15.65
C THR A 54 2.34 -3.48 15.35
N ILE A 55 1.78 -4.31 16.25
CA ILE A 55 0.40 -4.81 16.11
C ILE A 55 -0.60 -3.65 16.11
N MET A 56 -0.48 -2.74 17.09
CA MET A 56 -1.36 -1.56 17.16
C MET A 56 -1.27 -0.68 15.91
N TYR A 57 -0.08 -0.55 15.32
CA TYR A 57 0.09 0.16 14.05
C TYR A 57 -0.64 -0.55 12.91
N LEU A 58 -0.46 -1.86 12.75
CA LEU A 58 -1.13 -2.63 11.70
C LEU A 58 -2.66 -2.58 11.82
N GLU A 59 -3.19 -2.70 13.03
CA GLU A 59 -4.62 -2.52 13.31
C GLU A 59 -5.11 -1.11 12.96
N SER A 60 -4.31 -0.08 13.27
CA SER A 60 -4.65 1.32 12.97
C SER A 60 -4.79 1.61 11.48
N ILE A 61 -4.06 0.90 10.64
CA ILE A 61 -4.18 0.97 9.17
C ILE A 61 -5.19 -0.03 8.61
N GLY A 62 -5.95 -0.71 9.49
CA GLY A 62 -7.05 -1.62 9.13
C GLY A 62 -6.59 -3.00 8.65
N VAL A 63 -5.43 -3.50 9.13
CA VAL A 63 -5.06 -4.91 8.97
C VAL A 63 -5.82 -5.73 10.01
N GLU A 64 -6.56 -6.74 9.58
CA GLU A 64 -7.27 -7.64 10.46
C GLU A 64 -6.31 -8.63 11.14
N LYS A 65 -6.74 -9.20 12.26
CA LYS A 65 -5.91 -10.07 13.11
C LYS A 65 -5.30 -11.24 12.34
N GLU A 66 -6.06 -11.86 11.45
CA GLU A 66 -5.63 -12.96 10.61
C GLU A 66 -4.45 -12.57 9.69
N GLY A 67 -4.38 -11.31 9.28
CA GLY A 67 -3.33 -10.78 8.40
C GLY A 67 -1.96 -10.66 9.07
N TYR A 68 -1.87 -10.60 10.40
CA TYR A 68 -0.58 -10.45 11.09
C TYR A 68 -0.26 -11.56 12.11
N THR A 69 -1.25 -12.35 12.55
CA THR A 69 -1.07 -13.33 13.64
C THR A 69 0.09 -14.29 13.36
N GLU A 70 0.13 -14.94 12.21
CA GLU A 70 1.18 -15.91 11.89
C GLU A 70 2.54 -15.23 11.73
N ARG A 71 2.59 -14.07 11.10
CA ARG A 71 3.83 -13.35 10.75
C ARG A 71 4.44 -12.59 11.93
N ILE A 72 3.63 -12.13 12.88
CA ILE A 72 4.05 -11.33 14.03
C ILE A 72 3.98 -12.11 15.34
N GLU A 73 2.86 -12.79 15.61
CA GLU A 73 2.66 -13.54 16.87
C GLU A 73 3.22 -14.95 16.81
N GLY A 74 3.12 -15.64 15.68
CA GLY A 74 3.52 -17.03 15.53
C GLY A 74 5.04 -17.26 15.50
N LYS A 75 5.80 -16.26 15.10
CA LYS A 75 7.24 -16.40 14.83
C LYS A 75 8.12 -16.57 16.08
N TYR A 76 7.64 -16.13 17.26
CA TYR A 76 8.40 -16.13 18.50
C TYR A 76 7.50 -16.50 19.68
N GLN A 77 7.21 -17.77 19.81
CA GLN A 77 6.49 -18.30 20.98
C GLN A 77 7.40 -18.53 22.19
N ASP A 78 8.71 -18.54 21.97
CA ASP A 78 9.68 -18.85 23.03
C ASP A 78 10.25 -17.58 23.64
N THR A 79 10.09 -17.43 24.96
CA THR A 79 10.28 -16.17 25.73
C THR A 79 11.72 -15.91 26.16
N SER A 80 12.70 -16.66 25.68
CA SER A 80 14.10 -16.55 26.14
C SER A 80 15.05 -16.01 25.05
N ILE A 81 14.87 -14.74 24.67
CA ILE A 81 15.75 -14.08 23.70
C ILE A 81 17.05 -13.63 24.41
N LYS A 82 18.21 -14.00 23.85
CA LYS A 82 19.52 -13.52 24.30
C LYS A 82 19.74 -12.06 23.90
N ALA A 83 20.57 -11.31 24.65
CA ALA A 83 20.87 -9.92 24.33
C ALA A 83 21.33 -9.72 22.87
N SER A 84 22.17 -10.63 22.34
CA SER A 84 22.65 -10.62 20.95
C SER A 84 21.55 -10.86 19.89
N GLN A 85 20.39 -11.36 20.27
CA GLN A 85 19.29 -11.69 19.36
C GLN A 85 18.21 -10.61 19.30
N VAL A 86 18.22 -9.64 20.24
CA VAL A 86 17.18 -8.60 20.31
C VAL A 86 17.13 -7.75 19.04
N ALA A 87 18.28 -7.34 18.53
CA ALA A 87 18.35 -6.55 17.30
C ALA A 87 17.77 -7.30 16.10
N GLY A 88 18.17 -8.58 15.93
CA GLY A 88 17.62 -9.43 14.87
C GLY A 88 16.10 -9.60 14.99
N TYR A 89 15.60 -9.81 16.21
CA TYR A 89 14.15 -9.88 16.47
C TYR A 89 13.42 -8.60 16.06
N CYS A 90 13.98 -7.43 16.44
CA CYS A 90 13.40 -6.15 16.07
C CYS A 90 13.35 -5.96 14.54
N VAL A 91 14.45 -6.32 13.85
CA VAL A 91 14.51 -6.27 12.39
C VAL A 91 13.42 -7.16 11.76
N ASP A 92 13.28 -8.40 12.22
CA ASP A 92 12.32 -9.36 11.67
C ASP A 92 10.87 -8.91 11.86
N ILE A 93 10.54 -8.35 13.03
CA ILE A 93 9.18 -7.84 13.31
C ILE A 93 8.87 -6.62 12.44
N LEU A 94 9.79 -5.66 12.35
CA LEU A 94 9.58 -4.46 11.54
C LEU A 94 9.53 -4.79 10.05
N GLN A 95 10.36 -5.72 9.56
CA GLN A 95 10.30 -6.20 8.19
C GLN A 95 8.94 -6.81 7.88
N SER A 96 8.46 -7.72 8.74
CA SER A 96 7.14 -8.34 8.58
C SER A 96 6.01 -7.30 8.54
N ALA A 97 6.10 -6.25 9.37
CA ALA A 97 5.11 -5.18 9.41
C ALA A 97 5.13 -4.32 8.14
N ILE A 98 6.31 -3.98 7.63
CA ILE A 98 6.47 -3.23 6.38
C ILE A 98 5.92 -4.03 5.21
N ASP A 99 6.23 -5.33 5.12
CA ASP A 99 5.72 -6.21 4.08
C ASP A 99 4.18 -6.26 4.11
N ILE A 100 3.57 -6.43 5.29
CA ILE A 100 2.10 -6.44 5.45
C ILE A 100 1.49 -5.09 5.04
N ARG A 101 2.10 -3.98 5.45
CA ARG A 101 1.66 -2.62 5.07
C ARG A 101 1.68 -2.44 3.54
N ASP A 102 2.77 -2.84 2.91
CA ASP A 102 2.97 -2.65 1.48
C ASP A 102 2.02 -3.56 0.66
N GLU A 103 1.84 -4.83 1.06
CA GLU A 103 0.84 -5.73 0.48
C GLU A 103 -0.58 -5.14 0.57
N LYS A 104 -0.93 -4.53 1.71
CA LYS A 104 -2.23 -3.89 1.89
C LYS A 104 -2.40 -2.68 0.98
N ASN A 105 -1.37 -1.84 0.87
CA ASN A 105 -1.38 -0.66 0.00
C ASN A 105 -1.52 -1.07 -1.47
N GLU A 106 -0.81 -2.09 -1.92
CA GLU A 106 -0.94 -2.65 -3.27
C GLU A 106 -2.35 -3.21 -3.53
N SER A 107 -2.89 -3.96 -2.58
CA SER A 107 -4.25 -4.52 -2.68
C SER A 107 -5.30 -3.42 -2.78
N GLN A 108 -5.18 -2.36 -1.98
CA GLN A 108 -6.07 -1.21 -2.04
C GLN A 108 -5.94 -0.45 -3.36
N GLY A 109 -4.71 -0.21 -3.83
CA GLY A 109 -4.44 0.43 -5.11
C GLY A 109 -5.01 -0.37 -6.29
N ASN A 110 -4.84 -1.68 -6.30
CA ASN A 110 -5.39 -2.57 -7.33
C ASN A 110 -6.92 -2.59 -7.32
N SER A 111 -7.55 -2.64 -6.14
CA SER A 111 -9.01 -2.58 -6.00
C SER A 111 -9.57 -1.23 -6.46
N ALA A 112 -8.89 -0.15 -6.14
CA ALA A 112 -9.26 1.19 -6.57
C ALA A 112 -9.13 1.35 -8.09
N MET A 113 -8.03 0.89 -8.68
CA MET A 113 -7.81 0.91 -10.13
C MET A 113 -8.84 0.07 -10.88
N ARG A 114 -9.23 -1.08 -10.33
CA ARG A 114 -10.29 -1.90 -10.92
C ARG A 114 -11.60 -1.14 -11.03
N LYS A 115 -12.04 -0.45 -9.96
CA LYS A 115 -13.25 0.39 -10.00
C LYS A 115 -13.16 1.50 -11.05
N VAL A 116 -11.98 2.10 -11.20
CA VAL A 116 -11.72 3.12 -12.23
C VAL A 116 -11.89 2.53 -13.63
N LEU A 117 -11.30 1.37 -13.91
CA LEU A 117 -11.40 0.72 -15.20
C LEU A 117 -12.83 0.26 -15.52
N ASP A 118 -13.55 -0.30 -14.53
CA ASP A 118 -14.96 -0.69 -14.68
C ASP A 118 -15.81 0.53 -15.03
N TYR A 119 -15.62 1.66 -14.35
CA TYR A 119 -16.34 2.90 -14.68
C TYR A 119 -16.02 3.42 -16.08
N ILE A 120 -14.75 3.39 -16.49
CA ILE A 120 -14.35 3.77 -17.84
C ILE A 120 -14.98 2.84 -18.87
N ASP A 121 -15.02 1.54 -18.63
CA ASP A 121 -15.59 0.56 -19.55
C ASP A 121 -17.10 0.80 -19.80
N GLU A 122 -17.78 1.25 -18.78
CA GLU A 122 -19.22 1.60 -18.86
C GLU A 122 -19.49 2.99 -19.46
N ASN A 123 -18.50 3.89 -19.52
CA ASN A 123 -18.73 5.30 -19.83
C ASN A 123 -17.80 5.91 -20.91
N TYR A 124 -16.81 5.20 -21.43
CA TYR A 124 -15.80 5.76 -22.37
C TYR A 124 -16.43 6.36 -23.65
N TYR A 125 -17.62 5.92 -24.05
CA TYR A 125 -18.35 6.39 -25.22
C TYR A 125 -19.06 7.74 -24.99
N LYS A 126 -19.14 8.22 -23.76
CA LYS A 126 -19.69 9.55 -23.45
C LYS A 126 -18.70 10.62 -23.88
N GLU A 127 -19.15 11.59 -24.68
CA GLU A 127 -18.32 12.72 -25.13
C GLU A 127 -17.70 13.48 -23.94
N THR A 128 -18.45 13.61 -22.85
CA THR A 128 -18.10 14.40 -21.66
C THR A 128 -17.17 13.69 -20.68
N ILE A 129 -16.85 12.41 -20.88
CA ILE A 129 -16.02 11.67 -19.91
C ILE A 129 -14.70 12.40 -19.63
N SER A 130 -14.42 12.61 -18.36
CA SER A 130 -13.23 13.31 -17.90
C SER A 130 -12.60 12.61 -16.71
N LEU A 131 -11.30 12.90 -16.47
CA LEU A 131 -10.59 12.40 -15.29
C LEU A 131 -11.28 12.80 -13.98
N ASN A 132 -11.82 14.04 -13.93
CA ASN A 132 -12.55 14.53 -12.75
C ASN A 132 -13.83 13.74 -12.51
N GLU A 133 -14.63 13.49 -13.56
CA GLU A 133 -15.84 12.69 -13.46
C GLU A 133 -15.56 11.28 -12.93
N VAL A 134 -14.53 10.63 -13.45
CA VAL A 134 -14.11 9.29 -13.00
C VAL A 134 -13.65 9.33 -11.55
N ALA A 135 -12.84 10.34 -11.18
CA ALA A 135 -12.33 10.51 -9.82
C ALA A 135 -13.47 10.67 -8.81
N ASP A 136 -14.46 11.52 -9.14
CA ASP A 136 -15.64 11.73 -8.31
C ASP A 136 -16.47 10.44 -8.16
N ALA A 137 -16.67 9.70 -9.25
CA ALA A 137 -17.42 8.45 -9.24
C ALA A 137 -16.80 7.35 -8.35
N VAL A 138 -15.45 7.35 -8.22
CA VAL A 138 -14.73 6.38 -7.40
C VAL A 138 -14.28 6.94 -6.04
N ASN A 139 -14.74 8.14 -5.67
CA ASN A 139 -14.38 8.85 -4.44
C ASN A 139 -12.87 9.09 -4.25
N MET A 140 -12.21 9.55 -5.31
CA MET A 140 -10.77 9.90 -5.32
C MET A 140 -10.57 11.36 -5.69
N SER A 141 -9.42 11.94 -5.32
CA SER A 141 -9.00 13.20 -5.91
C SER A 141 -8.47 12.98 -7.34
N ALA A 142 -8.72 13.94 -8.24
CA ALA A 142 -8.24 13.86 -9.62
C ALA A 142 -6.72 13.74 -9.72
N ASN A 143 -5.98 14.43 -8.84
CA ASN A 143 -4.52 14.36 -8.78
C ASN A 143 -4.02 12.96 -8.40
N TYR A 144 -4.63 12.35 -7.39
CA TYR A 144 -4.30 10.99 -6.97
C TYR A 144 -4.63 9.98 -8.08
N LEU A 145 -5.84 10.09 -8.67
CA LEU A 145 -6.22 9.22 -9.79
C LEU A 145 -5.27 9.37 -10.98
N SER A 146 -4.89 10.59 -11.36
CA SER A 146 -3.93 10.84 -12.46
C SER A 146 -2.60 10.12 -12.23
N ALA A 147 -2.06 10.21 -11.01
CA ALA A 147 -0.79 9.59 -10.64
C ALA A 147 -0.86 8.06 -10.70
N ILE A 148 -1.84 7.44 -10.01
CA ILE A 148 -1.97 5.98 -9.98
C ILE A 148 -2.35 5.41 -11.35
N PHE A 149 -3.17 6.14 -12.13
CA PHE A 149 -3.56 5.73 -13.47
C PHE A 149 -2.36 5.67 -14.40
N SER A 150 -1.56 6.73 -14.44
CA SER A 150 -0.35 6.79 -15.28
C SER A 150 0.67 5.72 -14.87
N GLN A 151 0.82 5.47 -13.57
CA GLN A 151 1.73 4.45 -13.04
C GLN A 151 1.28 3.03 -13.43
N ASN A 152 -0.01 2.72 -13.31
CA ASN A 152 -0.53 1.38 -13.59
C ASN A 152 -0.70 1.11 -15.08
N MET A 153 -1.18 2.08 -15.85
CA MET A 153 -1.52 1.90 -17.26
C MET A 153 -0.40 2.28 -18.22
N GLN A 154 0.70 2.90 -17.74
CA GLN A 154 1.81 3.43 -18.53
C GLN A 154 1.33 4.38 -19.64
N LYS A 155 0.19 5.03 -19.43
CA LYS A 155 -0.49 5.98 -20.34
C LYS A 155 -1.25 7.00 -19.52
N THR A 156 -1.42 8.20 -20.08
CA THR A 156 -2.34 9.17 -19.50
C THR A 156 -3.80 8.71 -19.67
N PHE A 157 -4.70 9.26 -18.87
CA PHE A 157 -6.14 8.99 -18.98
C PHE A 157 -6.67 9.29 -20.38
N VAL A 158 -6.27 10.43 -20.96
CA VAL A 158 -6.71 10.85 -22.32
C VAL A 158 -6.23 9.87 -23.39
N GLU A 159 -4.96 9.47 -23.33
CA GLU A 159 -4.40 8.47 -24.26
C GLU A 159 -5.12 7.13 -24.14
N TYR A 160 -5.46 6.71 -22.93
CA TYR A 160 -6.17 5.45 -22.70
C TYR A 160 -7.57 5.48 -23.30
N ILE A 161 -8.36 6.54 -23.01
CA ILE A 161 -9.71 6.72 -23.58
C ILE A 161 -9.65 6.77 -25.12
N THR A 162 -8.71 7.52 -25.67
CA THR A 162 -8.51 7.62 -27.13
C THR A 162 -8.22 6.25 -27.75
N CYS A 163 -7.28 5.49 -27.20
CA CYS A 163 -6.98 4.13 -27.67
C CYS A 163 -8.24 3.24 -27.64
N LYS A 164 -8.98 3.28 -26.53
CA LYS A 164 -10.19 2.46 -26.35
C LYS A 164 -11.28 2.80 -27.38
N ARG A 165 -11.51 4.08 -27.61
CA ARG A 165 -12.46 4.57 -28.62
C ARG A 165 -12.06 4.16 -30.03
N VAL A 166 -10.77 4.34 -30.39
CA VAL A 166 -10.25 3.95 -31.70
C VAL A 166 -10.36 2.44 -31.92
N ASP A 167 -10.06 1.63 -30.92
CA ASP A 167 -10.16 0.18 -31.05
C ASP A 167 -11.63 -0.27 -31.21
N ARG A 168 -12.56 0.38 -30.49
CA ARG A 168 -13.98 0.15 -30.71
C ARG A 168 -14.44 0.59 -32.10
N ALA A 169 -13.99 1.74 -32.57
CA ALA A 169 -14.31 2.23 -33.92
C ALA A 169 -13.80 1.26 -35.01
N LYS A 170 -12.58 0.76 -34.91
CA LYS A 170 -12.02 -0.27 -35.83
C LYS A 170 -12.88 -1.53 -35.82
N LYS A 171 -13.40 -1.95 -34.69
CA LYS A 171 -14.29 -3.11 -34.58
C LYS A 171 -15.62 -2.85 -35.27
N LEU A 172 -16.23 -1.70 -35.04
CA LEU A 172 -17.51 -1.32 -35.66
C LEU A 172 -17.38 -1.21 -37.20
N LEU A 173 -16.27 -0.67 -37.74
CA LEU A 173 -15.98 -0.60 -39.16
C LEU A 173 -15.87 -1.98 -39.83
N ARG A 174 -15.50 -3.01 -39.10
CA ARG A 174 -15.38 -4.38 -39.59
C ARG A 174 -16.67 -5.18 -39.48
N GLU A 175 -17.47 -4.90 -38.49
CA GLU A 175 -18.60 -5.74 -38.10
C GLU A 175 -19.96 -5.13 -38.47
N THR A 176 -20.00 -3.86 -38.95
CA THR A 176 -21.24 -3.16 -39.23
C THR A 176 -21.14 -2.34 -40.50
N ASP A 177 -22.28 -2.01 -41.11
CA ASP A 177 -22.40 -1.13 -42.28
C ASP A 177 -22.60 0.34 -41.88
N LYS A 178 -22.32 0.74 -40.64
CA LYS A 178 -22.44 2.11 -40.16
C LYS A 178 -21.49 3.05 -40.86
N SER A 179 -21.95 4.26 -41.14
CA SER A 179 -21.12 5.33 -41.68
C SER A 179 -20.05 5.79 -40.65
N SER A 180 -18.98 6.41 -41.11
CA SER A 180 -17.92 6.95 -40.22
C SER A 180 -18.48 7.97 -39.21
N GLY A 181 -19.48 8.76 -39.57
CA GLY A 181 -20.14 9.70 -38.65
C GLY A 181 -20.92 9.00 -37.52
N GLU A 182 -21.70 7.96 -37.85
CA GLU A 182 -22.43 7.18 -36.87
C GLU A 182 -21.45 6.45 -35.91
N ILE A 183 -20.34 5.92 -36.45
CA ILE A 183 -19.32 5.28 -35.61
C ILE A 183 -18.64 6.30 -34.69
N ALA A 184 -18.32 7.49 -35.19
CA ALA A 184 -17.72 8.54 -34.37
C ALA A 184 -18.62 8.89 -33.19
N GLN A 185 -19.90 9.13 -33.40
CA GLN A 185 -20.87 9.39 -32.33
C GLN A 185 -20.96 8.21 -31.34
N GLU A 186 -21.01 6.97 -31.82
CA GLU A 186 -21.14 5.79 -30.96
C GLU A 186 -19.92 5.58 -30.05
N VAL A 187 -18.74 6.00 -30.47
CA VAL A 187 -17.52 5.86 -29.66
C VAL A 187 -17.16 7.12 -28.86
N GLY A 188 -17.95 8.20 -28.96
CA GLY A 188 -17.81 9.39 -28.12
C GLY A 188 -17.07 10.57 -28.75
N TYR A 189 -17.10 10.73 -30.07
CA TYR A 189 -16.58 11.88 -30.83
C TYR A 189 -17.71 12.70 -31.46
#